data_ce097399224cf0e0def43af7ab2989a8
#
_entry.id   ce097399224cf0e0def43af7ab2989a8
#
_cell.length_a   1.000
_cell.length_b   1.000
_cell.length_c   1.000
_cell.angle_alpha   90.00
_cell.angle_beta   90.00
_cell.angle_gamma   90.00
#
_symmetry.space_group_name_H-M   'P 1'
#
loop_
_entity.id
_entity.type
_entity.pdbx_description
1 polymer ?
#
loop_
_entity_poly.entity_id
_entity_poly.type
_entity_poly.pdbx_seq_one_letter_code
_entity_poly.pdbx_strand_id
1 'polypeptide(L)' 'TGREGDPDLGRAFITAARRCLRPKGTVYMVANRHLPYETTLEQCFAKVLELPGNGRFKLFQASRPKRK' A
#
# COMPACT_ATOMS: atom_id res chain seq x y z
N THR A 1 -13.59 14.38 2.44
CA THR A 1 -14.59 13.65 2.08
C THR A 1 -14.16 12.41 1.41
N GLY A 2 -14.10 11.44 2.01
CA GLY A 2 -13.65 10.25 1.53
C GLY A 2 -14.55 9.60 0.59
N ARG A 3 -14.08 9.32 -0.55
CA ARG A 3 -14.76 8.45 -1.40
C ARG A 3 -14.22 7.12 -1.12
N GLU A 4 -14.96 6.33 -0.42
CA GLU A 4 -14.54 4.97 -0.19
C GLU A 4 -14.29 4.31 -1.52
N GLY A 5 -13.18 3.64 -1.65
CA GLY A 5 -12.91 2.91 -2.84
C GLY A 5 -12.33 3.71 -3.98
N ASP A 6 -11.79 4.88 -3.68
CA ASP A 6 -11.12 5.66 -4.72
C ASP A 6 -9.70 5.12 -4.92
N PRO A 7 -9.46 4.33 -5.98
CA PRO A 7 -8.12 3.74 -6.15
C PRO A 7 -7.04 4.76 -6.46
N ASP A 8 -7.41 5.90 -7.04
CA ASP A 8 -6.40 6.92 -7.32
C ASP A 8 -5.88 7.54 -6.05
N LEU A 9 -6.75 7.73 -5.07
CA LEU A 9 -6.31 8.28 -3.79
C LEU A 9 -5.36 7.32 -3.09
N GLY A 10 -5.67 6.02 -3.11
CA GLY A 10 -4.80 5.03 -2.53
C GLY A 10 -3.45 4.95 -3.21
N ARG A 11 -3.46 5.03 -4.54
CA ARG A 11 -2.20 5.01 -5.28
C ARG A 11 -1.35 6.23 -4.96
N ALA A 12 -1.98 7.38 -4.81
CA ALA A 12 -1.26 8.59 -4.43
C ALA A 12 -0.63 8.43 -3.06
N PHE A 13 -1.36 7.83 -2.12
CA PHE A 13 -0.83 7.57 -0.79
C PHE A 13 0.37 6.63 -0.85
N ILE A 14 0.27 5.57 -1.63
CA ILE A 14 1.35 4.60 -1.74
C ILE A 14 2.59 5.25 -2.35
N THR A 15 2.39 6.06 -3.38
CA THR A 15 3.51 6.75 -4.02
C THR A 15 4.19 7.72 -3.05
N ALA A 16 3.39 8.44 -2.28
CA ALA A 16 3.95 9.35 -1.29
C ALA A 16 4.69 8.60 -0.20
N ALA A 17 4.16 7.46 0.23
CA ALA A 17 4.82 6.65 1.24
C ALA A 17 6.16 6.15 0.73
N ARG A 18 6.23 5.76 -0.54
CA ARG A 18 7.50 5.31 -1.10
C ARG A 18 8.56 6.40 -1.02
N ARG A 19 8.16 7.64 -1.27
CA ARG A 19 9.11 8.75 -1.25
C ARG A 19 9.57 9.11 0.15
N CYS A 20 8.68 8.95 1.12
CA CYS A 20 8.97 9.40 2.47
C CYS A 20 9.58 8.31 3.34
N LEU A 21 9.41 7.05 2.96
CA LEU A 21 9.85 5.95 3.79
C LEU A 21 11.36 5.77 3.69
N ARG A 22 11.99 5.59 4.84
CA ARG A 22 13.42 5.31 4.85
C ARG A 22 13.68 3.92 4.29
N PRO A 23 14.89 3.64 3.79
CA PRO A 23 15.17 2.33 3.18
C PRO A 23 14.87 1.15 4.08
N LYS A 24 15.01 1.31 5.38
CA LYS A 24 14.72 0.23 6.31
C LYS A 24 13.35 0.34 6.95
N GLY A 25 12.56 1.30 6.52
CA GLY A 25 11.25 1.52 7.09
C GLY A 25 10.23 0.53 6.59
N THR A 26 9.09 0.50 7.26
CA THR A 26 7.99 -0.36 6.90
C THR A 26 6.70 0.47 6.95
N VAL A 27 5.83 0.25 5.98
CA VAL A 27 4.54 0.91 5.99
C VAL A 27 3.45 -0.15 6.06
N TYR A 28 2.41 0.15 6.83
CA TYR A 28 1.26 -0.72 6.95
C TYR A 28 0.07 -0.02 6.33
N MET A 29 -0.68 -0.74 5.53
CA MET A 29 -1.81 -0.15 4.83
C MET A 29 -3.02 -1.05 4.94
N VAL A 30 -4.16 -0.45 5.24
CA VAL A 30 -5.43 -1.15 5.27
C VAL A 30 -6.25 -0.65 4.09
N ALA A 31 -6.79 -1.57 3.32
CA ALA A 31 -7.56 -1.20 2.13
C ALA A 31 -8.74 -2.14 1.97
N ASN A 32 -9.77 -1.65 1.29
CA ASN A 32 -10.91 -2.50 0.95
C ASN A 32 -10.44 -3.68 0.11
N ARG A 33 -10.99 -4.85 0.40
CA ARG A 33 -10.51 -6.08 -0.22
C ARG A 33 -10.62 -6.07 -1.74
N HIS A 34 -11.60 -5.37 -2.27
CA HIS A 34 -11.81 -5.37 -3.71
C HIS A 34 -10.92 -4.38 -4.47
N LEU A 35 -10.16 -3.55 -3.77
CA LEU A 35 -9.31 -2.56 -4.45
C LEU A 35 -7.96 -3.19 -4.82
N PRO A 36 -7.48 -2.93 -6.04
CA PRO A 36 -6.27 -3.60 -6.52
C PRO A 36 -5.00 -2.84 -6.14
N TYR A 37 -4.74 -2.70 -4.87
CA TYR A 37 -3.54 -1.98 -4.44
C TYR A 37 -2.28 -2.84 -4.46
N GLU A 38 -2.43 -4.16 -4.59
CA GLU A 38 -1.28 -5.04 -4.60
C GLU A 38 -0.29 -4.66 -5.70
N THR A 39 -0.81 -4.40 -6.89
CA THR A 39 0.05 -4.05 -8.01
C THR A 39 0.82 -2.76 -7.75
N THR A 40 0.13 -1.75 -7.25
CA THR A 40 0.79 -0.48 -6.97
C THR A 40 1.85 -0.64 -5.88
N LEU A 41 1.52 -1.40 -4.83
CA LEU A 41 2.49 -1.65 -3.77
C LEU A 41 3.72 -2.36 -4.31
N GLU A 42 3.52 -3.35 -5.18
CA GLU A 42 4.64 -4.08 -5.73
C GLU A 42 5.48 -3.23 -6.66
N GLN A 43 4.89 -2.24 -7.28
CA GLN A 43 5.63 -1.32 -8.12
C GLN A 43 6.48 -0.36 -7.30
N CYS A 44 6.05 -0.06 -6.09
CA CYS A 44 6.71 0.92 -5.25
C CYS A 44 7.63 0.34 -4.19
N PHE A 45 7.39 -0.91 -3.80
CA PHE A 45 8.16 -1.55 -2.74
C PHE A 45 8.68 -2.90 -3.17
N ALA A 46 9.89 -3.22 -2.76
CA ALA A 46 10.49 -4.49 -3.12
C ALA A 46 9.92 -5.65 -2.33
N LYS A 47 9.39 -5.38 -1.14
CA LYS A 47 8.82 -6.42 -0.31
C LYS A 47 7.41 -6.03 0.10
N VAL A 48 6.44 -6.84 -0.27
CA VAL A 48 5.04 -6.60 0.06
C VAL A 48 4.45 -7.90 0.58
N LEU A 49 3.85 -7.84 1.76
CA LEU A 49 3.21 -8.99 2.36
C LEU A 49 1.75 -8.65 2.66
N GLU A 50 0.87 -9.59 2.40
CA GLU A 50 -0.51 -9.43 2.80
C GLU A 50 -0.69 -10.13 4.13
N LEU A 51 -1.14 -9.39 5.13
CA LEU A 51 -1.34 -9.90 6.47
C LEU A 51 -2.80 -10.27 6.68
N PRO A 52 -3.10 -11.08 7.69
CA PRO A 52 -4.50 -11.42 7.94
C PRO A 52 -5.35 -10.20 8.18
N GLY A 53 -6.41 -10.07 7.41
CA GLY A 53 -7.37 -9.01 7.59
C GLY A 53 -8.72 -9.61 7.94
N ASN A 54 -9.78 -9.08 7.34
CA ASN A 54 -11.10 -9.66 7.51
C ASN A 54 -11.81 -9.71 6.17
N GLY A 55 -13.09 -9.96 6.17
CA GLY A 55 -13.83 -10.12 4.93
C GLY A 55 -13.96 -8.84 4.12
N ARG A 56 -13.78 -7.69 4.74
CA ARG A 56 -13.92 -6.41 4.08
C ARG A 56 -12.60 -5.78 3.73
N PHE A 57 -11.57 -6.02 4.51
CA PHE A 57 -10.32 -5.28 4.37
C PHE A 57 -9.15 -6.22 4.23
N LYS A 58 -8.16 -5.76 3.49
CA LYS A 58 -6.85 -6.39 3.42
C LYS A 58 -5.87 -5.53 4.17
N LEU A 59 -4.89 -6.17 4.80
CA LEU A 59 -3.83 -5.46 5.48
C LEU A 59 -2.52 -5.80 4.80
N PHE A 60 -1.77 -4.78 4.44
CA PHE A 60 -0.49 -4.98 3.74
C PHE A 60 0.64 -4.43 4.58
N GLN A 61 1.75 -5.14 4.52
CA GLN A 61 3.00 -4.66 5.06
C GLN A 61 3.98 -4.51 3.91
N ALA A 62 4.44 -3.30 3.66
CA ALA A 62 5.34 -3.02 2.56
C ALA A 62 6.63 -2.43 3.09
N SER A 63 7.75 -2.85 2.53
CA SER A 63 9.04 -2.36 2.95
C SER A 63 9.99 -2.33 1.77
N ARG A 64 11.17 -1.76 1.99
CA ARG A 64 12.18 -1.62 0.95
C ARG A 64 11.65 -0.84 -0.24
N PRO A 65 11.40 0.47 -0.06
CA PRO A 65 10.89 1.27 -1.17
C PRO A 65 11.87 1.25 -2.34
N LYS A 66 11.33 1.08 -3.52
CA LYS A 66 12.15 1.07 -4.71
C LYS A 66 12.55 2.49 -5.05
N ARG A 67 13.80 2.64 -5.47
CA ARG A 67 14.26 3.92 -5.89
C ARG A 67 14.21 3.95 -7.34
N LYS A 68 13.60 4.79 -7.89
CA LYS A 68 13.70 4.81 -9.24
C LYS A 68 12.79 5.46 -9.94
#